data_b15fffb9b04f8fcdeda8fb0d08b457e9
#
_entry.id   b15fffb9b04f8fcdeda8fb0d08b457e9
#
_cell.length_a   1.000
_cell.length_b   1.000
_cell.length_c   1.000
_cell.angle_alpha   90.00
_cell.angle_beta   90.00
_cell.angle_gamma   90.00
#
_symmetry.space_group_name_H-M   'P 1'
#
loop_
_entity.id
_entity.type
_entity.pdbx_description
1 polymer ?
#
loop_
_entity_poly.entity_id
_entity_poly.type
_entity_poly.pdbx_seq_one_letter_code
_entity_poly.pdbx_strand_id
1 'polypeptide(L)'
;MLDLIYDRTEADVRDGTAKGYYRHTDLNRVQAAVEYLRELYASYGYDAIPAYTLPVWAENDIPRREQGDTYIRAVRFLDGHFPMPGKPALPASPDRLDYTGANAIEKFLAMTEDTLGRIAEAWFYCDEVFAGEVDV
;
A
#
# COMPACT_ATOMS: atom_id res chain seq x y z
N MET A 1 -0.40 -6.97 10.48
CA MET A 1 -0.24 -5.51 10.47
C MET A 1 1.01 -5.13 9.69
N LEU A 2 0.88 -4.18 8.76
CA LEU A 2 2.01 -3.72 7.95
C LEU A 2 2.88 -2.75 8.76
N ASP A 3 4.19 -2.91 8.61
CA ASP A 3 5.17 -2.02 9.24
C ASP A 3 5.72 -1.09 8.15
N LEU A 4 5.13 0.09 8.04
CA LEU A 4 5.39 1.03 6.95
C LEU A 4 6.01 2.32 7.47
N ILE A 5 6.75 3.00 6.61
CA ILE A 5 7.42 4.26 6.93
C ILE A 5 6.78 5.39 6.12
N TYR A 6 6.14 6.33 6.79
CA TYR A 6 5.53 7.49 6.13
C TYR A 6 5.76 8.80 6.90
N ASP A 7 6.84 8.84 7.66
CA ASP A 7 7.22 10.00 8.47
C ASP A 7 8.57 10.60 8.08
N ARG A 8 9.00 10.36 6.83
CA ARG A 8 10.23 10.95 6.31
C ARG A 8 10.11 12.46 6.26
N THR A 9 11.21 13.17 6.54
CA THR A 9 11.27 14.61 6.51
C THR A 9 12.33 15.09 5.54
N GLU A 10 12.28 16.38 5.18
CA GLU A 10 13.31 17.00 4.37
C GLU A 10 14.68 16.90 5.06
N ALA A 11 14.72 17.01 6.38
CA ALA A 11 15.94 16.85 7.15
C ALA A 11 16.53 15.44 7.03
N ASP A 12 15.68 14.40 7.01
CA ASP A 12 16.13 13.02 6.81
C ASP A 12 16.86 12.86 5.47
N VAL A 13 16.35 13.47 4.42
CA VAL A 13 16.95 13.43 3.09
C VAL A 13 18.27 14.21 3.08
N ARG A 14 18.25 15.43 3.61
CA ARG A 14 19.41 16.32 3.63
C ARG A 14 20.56 15.73 4.45
N ASP A 15 20.24 15.13 5.60
CA ASP A 15 21.25 14.61 6.51
C ASP A 15 21.65 13.17 6.21
N GLY A 16 21.01 12.53 5.22
CA GLY A 16 21.33 11.18 4.81
C GLY A 16 21.02 10.11 5.85
N THR A 17 19.94 10.29 6.61
CA THR A 17 19.52 9.28 7.58
C THR A 17 18.96 8.05 6.88
N ALA A 18 18.80 6.94 7.62
CA ALA A 18 18.26 5.71 7.06
C ALA A 18 16.88 5.90 6.44
N LYS A 19 16.03 6.76 7.00
CA LYS A 19 14.72 7.08 6.44
C LYS A 19 14.80 7.90 5.16
N GLY A 20 15.83 8.73 5.01
CA GLY A 20 15.99 9.61 3.86
C GLY A 20 16.40 8.91 2.59
N TYR A 21 16.99 7.72 2.69
CA TYR A 21 17.39 6.93 1.54
C TYR A 21 16.28 5.97 1.14
N TYR A 22 15.92 5.97 -0.14
CA TYR A 22 15.00 4.98 -0.69
C TYR A 22 15.82 3.80 -1.22
N ARG A 23 15.85 2.73 -0.45
CA ARG A 23 16.72 1.57 -0.68
C ARG A 23 15.93 0.41 -1.28
N HIS A 24 16.67 -0.65 -1.67
CA HIS A 24 16.07 -1.92 -2.07
C HIS A 24 15.12 -2.48 -0.99
N THR A 25 15.46 -2.27 0.30
CA THR A 25 14.58 -2.69 1.40
C THR A 25 13.27 -1.95 1.41
N ASP A 26 13.25 -0.68 1.03
CA ASP A 26 12.02 0.11 0.92
C ASP A 26 11.15 -0.40 -0.24
N LEU A 27 11.76 -0.68 -1.39
CA LEU A 27 11.04 -1.25 -2.53
C LEU A 27 10.43 -2.60 -2.17
N ASN A 28 11.21 -3.47 -1.55
CA ASN A 28 10.74 -4.80 -1.14
C ASN A 28 9.61 -4.71 -0.12
N ARG A 29 9.72 -3.79 0.84
CA ARG A 29 8.68 -3.59 1.86
C ARG A 29 7.36 -3.18 1.23
N VAL A 30 7.39 -2.22 0.31
CA VAL A 30 6.17 -1.75 -0.38
C VAL A 30 5.61 -2.84 -1.27
N GLN A 31 6.44 -3.54 -2.01
CA GLN A 31 5.99 -4.65 -2.87
C GLN A 31 5.32 -5.75 -2.05
N ALA A 32 5.90 -6.11 -0.91
CA ALA A 32 5.30 -7.09 -0.01
C ALA A 32 3.97 -6.60 0.57
N ALA A 33 3.88 -5.31 0.90
CA ALA A 33 2.65 -4.70 1.40
C ALA A 33 1.54 -4.72 0.34
N VAL A 34 1.86 -4.40 -0.91
CA VAL A 34 0.91 -4.43 -2.01
C VAL A 34 0.39 -5.86 -2.22
N GLU A 35 1.28 -6.85 -2.20
CA GLU A 35 0.88 -8.25 -2.35
C GLU A 35 -0.01 -8.72 -1.19
N TYR A 36 0.33 -8.35 0.02
CA TYR A 36 -0.48 -8.64 1.21
C TYR A 36 -1.88 -8.05 1.07
N LEU A 37 -1.98 -6.79 0.66
CA LEU A 37 -3.27 -6.12 0.48
C LEU A 37 -4.06 -6.71 -0.68
N ARG A 38 -3.39 -7.09 -1.77
CA ARG A 38 -4.03 -7.77 -2.89
C ARG A 38 -4.69 -9.06 -2.45
N GLU A 39 -3.99 -9.86 -1.65
CA GLU A 39 -4.53 -11.11 -1.11
C GLU A 39 -5.69 -10.84 -0.14
N LEU A 40 -5.57 -9.77 0.65
CA LEU A 40 -6.61 -9.38 1.60
C LEU A 40 -7.90 -8.94 0.86
N TYR A 41 -7.77 -8.18 -0.22
CA TYR A 41 -8.90 -7.83 -1.08
C TYR A 41 -9.60 -9.08 -1.60
N ALA A 42 -8.82 -10.03 -2.12
CA ALA A 42 -9.36 -11.27 -2.66
C ALA A 42 -10.10 -12.07 -1.57
N SER A 43 -9.58 -12.11 -0.37
CA SER A 43 -10.21 -12.84 0.75
C SER A 43 -11.55 -12.23 1.16
N TYR A 44 -11.77 -10.95 0.88
CA TYR A 44 -13.03 -10.27 1.17
C TYR A 44 -13.98 -10.28 -0.02
N GLY A 45 -13.65 -10.99 -1.09
CA GLY A 45 -14.54 -11.15 -2.24
C GLY A 45 -14.49 -10.04 -3.26
N TYR A 46 -13.54 -9.13 -3.17
CA TYR A 46 -13.35 -8.12 -4.20
C TYR A 46 -12.73 -8.72 -5.45
N ASP A 47 -13.02 -8.13 -6.60
CA ASP A 47 -12.47 -8.58 -7.88
C ASP A 47 -10.95 -8.66 -7.84
N ALA A 48 -10.41 -9.62 -8.57
CA ALA A 48 -8.99 -9.88 -8.58
C ALA A 48 -8.21 -8.64 -9.05
N ILE A 49 -7.38 -8.12 -8.16
CA ILE A 49 -6.41 -7.09 -8.52
C ILE A 49 -5.26 -7.81 -9.22
N PRO A 50 -4.84 -7.35 -10.42
CA PRO A 50 -3.81 -8.04 -11.18
C PRO A 50 -2.52 -8.23 -10.38
N ALA A 51 -1.94 -9.41 -10.49
CA ALA A 51 -0.63 -9.68 -9.90
C ALA A 51 0.45 -9.00 -10.73
N TYR A 52 1.47 -8.48 -10.07
CA TYR A 52 2.61 -7.86 -10.70
C TYR A 52 3.84 -8.69 -10.47
N THR A 53 4.64 -8.84 -11.53
CA THR A 53 5.89 -9.55 -11.43
C THR A 53 7.02 -8.55 -11.28
N LEU A 54 7.52 -8.41 -10.06
CA LEU A 54 8.69 -7.61 -9.76
C LEU A 54 9.66 -8.48 -8.95
N PRO A 55 10.97 -8.32 -9.18
CA PRO A 55 11.95 -9.10 -8.43
C PRO A 55 12.03 -8.66 -6.97
N VAL A 56 12.59 -9.51 -6.13
CA VAL A 56 13.06 -9.08 -4.81
C VAL A 56 14.39 -8.38 -5.04
N TRP A 57 14.48 -7.12 -4.65
CA TRP A 57 15.63 -6.27 -4.93
C TRP A 57 16.78 -6.55 -3.96
N ALA A 58 17.99 -6.56 -4.47
CA ALA A 58 19.22 -6.64 -3.70
C ALA A 58 19.94 -5.28 -3.69
N GLU A 59 20.91 -5.10 -2.83
CA GLU A 59 21.56 -3.82 -2.56
C GLU A 59 22.08 -3.11 -3.81
N ASN A 60 22.61 -3.87 -4.76
CA ASN A 60 23.23 -3.30 -5.96
C ASN A 60 22.30 -3.31 -7.20
N ASP A 61 21.05 -3.71 -7.03
CA ASP A 61 20.10 -3.74 -8.13
C ASP A 61 19.64 -2.33 -8.48
N ILE A 62 19.56 -2.05 -9.76
CA ILE A 62 19.05 -0.76 -10.27
C ILE A 62 17.74 -1.04 -11.01
N PRO A 63 16.61 -0.52 -10.52
CA PRO A 63 15.34 -0.68 -11.22
C PRO A 63 15.35 -0.02 -12.59
N ARG A 64 14.82 -0.70 -13.60
CA ARG A 64 14.58 -0.12 -14.91
C ARG A 64 13.31 0.72 -14.85
N ARG A 65 13.17 1.65 -15.80
CA ARG A 65 12.00 2.52 -15.87
C ARG A 65 10.69 1.73 -15.93
N GLU A 66 10.65 0.66 -16.71
CA GLU A 66 9.48 -0.20 -16.83
C GLU A 66 9.10 -0.83 -15.48
N GLN A 67 10.10 -1.19 -14.70
CA GLN A 67 9.89 -1.76 -13.37
C GLN A 67 9.36 -0.72 -12.39
N GLY A 68 9.86 0.51 -12.48
CA GLY A 68 9.35 1.64 -11.70
C GLY A 68 7.90 1.95 -12.06
N ASP A 69 7.56 1.95 -13.33
CA ASP A 69 6.18 2.16 -13.79
C ASP A 69 5.26 1.06 -13.28
N THR A 70 5.71 -0.19 -13.32
CA THR A 70 4.94 -1.33 -12.78
C THR A 70 4.73 -1.19 -11.28
N TYR A 71 5.75 -0.77 -10.55
CA TYR A 71 5.70 -0.55 -9.11
C TYR A 71 4.64 0.50 -8.73
N ILE A 72 4.67 1.65 -9.39
CA ILE A 72 3.69 2.72 -9.16
C ILE A 72 2.28 2.26 -9.56
N ARG A 73 2.16 1.57 -10.67
CA ARG A 73 0.87 1.05 -11.14
C ARG A 73 0.29 0.05 -10.14
N ALA A 74 1.12 -0.81 -9.56
CA ALA A 74 0.68 -1.78 -8.57
C ALA A 74 0.06 -1.10 -7.35
N VAL A 75 0.68 -0.03 -6.87
CA VAL A 75 0.13 0.76 -5.76
C VAL A 75 -1.18 1.42 -6.18
N ARG A 76 -1.23 2.01 -7.35
CA ARG A 76 -2.40 2.75 -7.82
C ARG A 76 -3.62 1.86 -8.09
N PHE A 77 -3.41 0.58 -8.37
CA PHE A 77 -4.54 -0.35 -8.55
C PHE A 77 -5.34 -0.57 -7.28
N LEU A 78 -4.74 -0.36 -6.13
CA LEU A 78 -5.44 -0.45 -4.85
C LEU A 78 -6.31 0.77 -4.57
N ASP A 79 -6.07 1.87 -5.28
CA ASP A 79 -6.80 3.12 -5.08
C ASP A 79 -8.19 3.06 -5.72
N GLY A 80 -9.12 3.80 -5.15
CA GLY A 80 -10.46 3.97 -5.73
C GLY A 80 -11.49 2.91 -5.36
N HIS A 81 -11.13 1.93 -4.55
CA HIS A 81 -12.07 0.88 -4.13
C HIS A 81 -12.99 1.31 -2.98
N PHE A 82 -12.50 2.21 -2.13
CA PHE A 82 -13.26 2.73 -1.00
C PHE A 82 -13.03 4.22 -0.84
N PRO A 83 -14.00 4.97 -0.29
CA PRO A 83 -13.73 6.32 0.15
C PRO A 83 -12.79 6.31 1.35
N MET A 84 -11.70 7.05 1.27
CA MET A 84 -10.73 7.20 2.35
C MET A 84 -10.45 8.70 2.54
N PRO A 85 -11.24 9.38 3.39
CA PRO A 85 -11.00 10.80 3.65
C PRO A 85 -9.59 11.04 4.19
N GLY A 86 -8.92 12.07 3.67
CA GLY A 86 -7.56 12.38 4.08
C GLY A 86 -6.48 11.55 3.39
N LYS A 87 -6.85 10.74 2.42
CA LYS A 87 -5.90 9.96 1.64
C LYS A 87 -4.90 10.86 0.91
N PRO A 88 -3.58 10.56 0.96
CA PRO A 88 -2.60 11.36 0.24
C PRO A 88 -2.70 11.13 -1.27
N ALA A 89 -2.28 12.12 -2.05
CA ALA A 89 -2.19 11.99 -3.50
C ALA A 89 -1.02 11.06 -3.85
N LEU A 90 -1.30 10.02 -4.63
CA LEU A 90 -0.28 9.07 -5.06
C LEU A 90 0.52 9.64 -6.24
N PRO A 91 1.84 9.36 -6.31
CA PRO A 91 2.62 9.75 -7.48
C PRO A 91 2.08 9.05 -8.74
N ALA A 92 2.06 9.79 -9.85
CA ALA A 92 1.60 9.25 -11.13
C ALA A 92 2.67 8.44 -11.86
N SER A 93 3.93 8.64 -11.50
CA SER A 93 5.10 8.11 -12.20
C SER A 93 6.23 7.92 -11.20
N PRO A 94 7.18 6.99 -11.46
CA PRO A 94 8.38 6.91 -10.64
C PRO A 94 9.33 8.10 -10.83
N ASP A 95 9.12 8.88 -11.89
CA ASP A 95 9.89 10.09 -12.14
C ASP A 95 9.64 11.09 -11.01
N ARG A 96 10.72 11.67 -10.48
CA ARG A 96 10.67 12.65 -9.39
C ARG A 96 10.07 12.11 -8.10
N LEU A 97 10.18 10.80 -7.88
CA LEU A 97 9.77 10.22 -6.61
C LEU A 97 10.70 10.72 -5.50
N ASP A 98 10.15 11.54 -4.62
CA ASP A 98 10.88 12.10 -3.48
C ASP A 98 10.36 11.51 -2.16
N TYR A 99 10.83 12.06 -1.04
CA TYR A 99 10.39 11.58 0.26
C TYR A 99 8.89 11.78 0.49
N THR A 100 8.30 12.83 -0.08
CA THR A 100 6.86 13.08 0.05
C THR A 100 6.05 12.05 -0.72
N GLY A 101 6.51 11.66 -1.91
CA GLY A 101 5.89 10.59 -2.69
C GLY A 101 6.04 9.23 -2.01
N ALA A 102 7.21 8.94 -1.45
CA ALA A 102 7.43 7.71 -0.70
C ALA A 102 6.53 7.63 0.53
N ASN A 103 6.42 8.72 1.28
CA ASN A 103 5.50 8.78 2.42
C ASN A 103 4.04 8.61 1.99
N ALA A 104 3.65 9.23 0.87
CA ALA A 104 2.29 9.12 0.35
C ALA A 104 1.94 7.67 0.01
N ILE A 105 2.85 6.95 -0.65
CA ILE A 105 2.64 5.54 -1.00
C ILE A 105 2.43 4.71 0.28
N GLU A 106 3.34 4.81 1.23
CA GLU A 106 3.28 3.97 2.43
C GLU A 106 2.12 4.36 3.34
N LYS A 107 1.80 5.65 3.45
CA LYS A 107 0.63 6.10 4.19
C LYS A 107 -0.66 5.58 3.56
N PHE A 108 -0.76 5.64 2.23
CA PHE A 108 -1.92 5.09 1.51
C PHE A 108 -2.11 3.60 1.79
N LEU A 109 -1.02 2.83 1.77
CA LEU A 109 -1.08 1.39 2.06
C LEU A 109 -1.53 1.12 3.50
N ALA A 110 -1.03 1.89 4.45
CA ALA A 110 -1.44 1.78 5.85
C ALA A 110 -2.93 2.11 6.03
N MET A 111 -3.41 3.16 5.38
CA MET A 111 -4.82 3.55 5.41
C MET A 111 -5.71 2.49 4.75
N THR A 112 -5.22 1.86 3.68
CA THR A 112 -5.94 0.78 3.00
C THR A 112 -6.11 -0.42 3.93
N GLU A 113 -5.06 -0.83 4.63
CA GLU A 113 -5.14 -1.92 5.60
C GLU A 113 -6.14 -1.61 6.71
N ASP A 114 -6.08 -0.41 7.26
CA ASP A 114 -6.99 0.03 8.32
C ASP A 114 -8.45 0.03 7.83
N THR A 115 -8.69 0.53 6.64
CA THR A 115 -10.03 0.58 6.04
C THR A 115 -10.58 -0.83 5.82
N LEU A 116 -9.78 -1.74 5.28
CA LEU A 116 -10.18 -3.13 5.09
C LEU A 116 -10.52 -3.81 6.41
N GLY A 117 -9.72 -3.55 7.45
CA GLY A 117 -9.99 -4.08 8.79
C GLY A 117 -11.32 -3.59 9.34
N ARG A 118 -11.64 -2.33 9.15
CA ARG A 118 -12.92 -1.74 9.59
C ARG A 118 -14.11 -2.31 8.81
N ILE A 119 -13.95 -2.53 7.52
CA ILE A 119 -15.00 -3.13 6.68
C ILE A 119 -15.26 -4.56 7.13
N ALA A 120 -14.21 -5.35 7.35
CA ALA A 120 -14.35 -6.73 7.82
C ALA A 120 -15.06 -6.79 9.17
N GLU A 121 -14.72 -5.91 10.08
CA GLU A 121 -15.36 -5.82 11.39
C GLU A 121 -16.84 -5.43 11.26
N ALA A 122 -17.15 -4.46 10.41
CA ALA A 122 -18.52 -4.05 10.18
C ALA A 122 -19.36 -5.18 9.58
N TRP A 123 -18.81 -5.96 8.66
CA TRP A 123 -19.50 -7.10 8.07
C TRP A 123 -19.77 -8.20 9.09
N PHE A 124 -18.81 -8.44 9.98
CA PHE A 124 -19.00 -9.40 11.06
C PHE A 124 -20.20 -9.01 11.94
N TYR A 125 -20.32 -7.76 12.32
CA TYR A 125 -21.45 -7.29 13.11
C TYR A 125 -22.77 -7.36 12.33
N CYS A 126 -22.76 -7.09 11.04
CA CYS A 126 -23.96 -7.21 10.22
C CYS A 126 -24.43 -8.65 10.13
N ASP A 127 -23.54 -9.60 9.92
CA ASP A 127 -23.88 -11.03 9.88
C ASP A 127 -24.47 -11.49 11.21
N GLU A 128 -23.92 -11.05 12.32
CA GLU A 128 -24.42 -11.39 13.64
C GLU A 128 -25.84 -10.85 13.86
N VAL A 129 -26.09 -9.62 13.45
CA VAL A 129 -27.41 -9.01 13.55
C VAL A 129 -28.42 -9.75 12.69
N PHE A 130 -28.08 -10.06 11.45
CA PHE A 130 -28.98 -10.79 10.54
C PHE A 130 -29.25 -12.20 11.03
N ALA A 131 -28.26 -12.88 11.56
CA ALA A 131 -28.47 -14.21 12.14
C ALA A 131 -29.45 -14.17 13.31
N GLY A 132 -29.37 -13.14 14.16
CA GLY A 132 -30.28 -12.92 15.26
C GLY A 132 -31.70 -12.64 14.79
N GLU A 133 -31.88 -11.90 13.69
CA GLU A 133 -33.20 -11.59 13.13
C GLU A 133 -33.85 -12.80 12.48
N VAL A 134 -33.05 -13.64 11.82
CA VAL A 134 -33.58 -14.85 11.14
C VAL A 134 -34.13 -15.86 12.12
N ASP A 135 -33.61 -15.91 13.33
CA ASP A 135 -34.05 -16.84 14.36
C ASP A 135 -35.36 -16.42 15.06
N VAL A 136 -35.86 -15.27 14.69
CA VAL A 136 -37.16 -14.80 15.21
C VAL A 136 -38.32 -15.30 14.33
#